data_310d8a93f26cbe2f568626ee4d10be75
#
_entry.id   310d8a93f26cbe2f568626ee4d10be75
#
_cell.length_a   1.000
_cell.length_b   1.000
_cell.length_c   1.000
_cell.angle_alpha   90.00
_cell.angle_beta   90.00
_cell.angle_gamma   90.00
#
_symmetry.space_group_name_H-M   'P 1'
#
loop_
_entity.id
_entity.type
_entity.pdbx_description
1 polymer ?
#
loop_
_entity_poly.entity_id
_entity_poly.type
_entity_poly.pdbx_seq_one_letter_code
_entity_poly.pdbx_strand_id
1 'polypeptide(L)'
;EFIDLFEHPWVQPTLVSLMLVIGALFGTLLARRLILRVIERVLTNTQFGRDEELRRHRVIPRLANIVPALFVLMGIEFVAEIPDEFTTVVVNVVQAFIILTIAMSLSGAIAVGDTVYHRVRRNRLRPIKGYLQILRIAVYLVATVLIVAALFDKSPVILLSGLGAMAAVLILVFQDTLLSFVA
;
A
#
# COMPACT_ATOMS: atom_id res chain seq x y z
N GLU A 1 26.56 -23.50 -31.72
CA GLU A 1 27.15 -22.42 -30.86
C GLU A 1 26.10 -21.52 -30.19
N PHE A 2 24.93 -21.22 -30.80
CA PHE A 2 23.89 -20.42 -30.15
C PHE A 2 22.99 -21.24 -29.20
N ILE A 3 22.87 -22.55 -29.41
CA ILE A 3 22.02 -23.45 -28.63
C ILE A 3 22.74 -23.85 -27.33
N ASP A 4 24.06 -24.00 -27.34
CA ASP A 4 24.87 -24.33 -26.15
C ASP A 4 24.89 -23.23 -25.10
N LEU A 5 24.63 -21.97 -25.48
CA LEU A 5 24.50 -20.83 -24.56
C LEU A 5 23.23 -20.94 -23.68
N PHE A 6 22.18 -21.60 -24.15
CA PHE A 6 20.91 -21.79 -23.42
C PHE A 6 20.97 -22.97 -22.45
N GLU A 7 21.94 -23.88 -22.56
CA GLU A 7 22.11 -25.02 -21.63
C GLU A 7 22.96 -24.68 -20.40
N HIS A 8 23.53 -23.46 -20.32
CA HIS A 8 24.25 -23.04 -19.13
C HIS A 8 23.29 -22.77 -17.97
N PRO A 9 23.51 -23.37 -16.79
CA PRO A 9 22.59 -23.28 -15.61
C PRO A 9 22.37 -21.84 -15.12
N TRP A 10 23.21 -20.90 -15.52
CA TRP A 10 23.10 -19.47 -15.15
C TRP A 10 22.31 -18.62 -16.15
N VAL A 11 22.09 -19.10 -17.38
CA VAL A 11 21.46 -18.30 -18.44
C VAL A 11 19.94 -18.28 -18.30
N GLN A 12 19.33 -19.38 -17.92
CA GLN A 12 17.88 -19.45 -17.72
C GLN A 12 17.40 -18.52 -16.60
N PRO A 13 17.95 -18.55 -15.35
CA PRO A 13 17.48 -17.67 -14.29
C PRO A 13 17.78 -16.19 -14.57
N THR A 14 18.88 -15.88 -15.24
CA THR A 14 19.19 -14.49 -15.63
C THR A 14 18.27 -13.96 -16.72
N LEU A 15 17.90 -14.77 -17.71
CA LEU A 15 16.94 -14.39 -18.75
C LEU A 15 15.54 -14.19 -18.17
N VAL A 16 15.09 -15.08 -17.28
CA VAL A 16 13.78 -14.97 -16.64
C VAL A 16 13.74 -13.75 -15.73
N SER A 17 14.78 -13.48 -14.96
CA SER A 17 14.90 -12.28 -14.12
C SER A 17 14.89 -11.00 -14.96
N LEU A 18 15.61 -10.98 -16.10
CA LEU A 18 15.62 -9.86 -17.02
C LEU A 18 14.24 -9.65 -17.66
N MET A 19 13.56 -10.71 -18.04
CA MET A 19 12.22 -10.68 -18.62
C MET A 19 11.17 -10.19 -17.60
N LEU A 20 11.32 -10.56 -16.32
CA LEU A 20 10.49 -10.04 -15.22
C LEU A 20 10.72 -8.55 -15.00
N VAL A 21 11.97 -8.09 -14.99
CA VAL A 21 12.30 -6.66 -14.84
C VAL A 21 11.74 -5.85 -16.02
N ILE A 22 11.92 -6.33 -17.24
CA ILE A 22 11.37 -5.69 -18.45
C ILE A 22 9.84 -5.71 -18.43
N GLY A 23 9.22 -6.83 -18.04
CA GLY A 23 7.78 -6.97 -17.89
C GLY A 23 7.22 -6.02 -16.82
N ALA A 24 7.89 -5.88 -15.68
CA ALA A 24 7.53 -4.94 -14.62
C ALA A 24 7.65 -3.49 -15.09
N LEU A 25 8.72 -3.13 -15.81
CA LEU A 25 8.89 -1.80 -16.38
C LEU A 25 7.83 -1.50 -17.44
N PHE A 26 7.56 -2.45 -18.34
CA PHE A 26 6.53 -2.30 -19.36
C PHE A 26 5.12 -2.24 -18.75
N GLY A 27 4.84 -3.08 -17.75
CA GLY A 27 3.62 -3.04 -16.96
C GLY A 27 3.40 -1.69 -16.27
N THR A 28 4.47 -1.09 -15.72
CA THR A 28 4.43 0.25 -15.10
C THR A 28 4.05 1.32 -16.12
N LEU A 29 4.65 1.27 -17.31
CA LEU A 29 4.38 2.23 -18.38
C LEU A 29 2.94 2.08 -18.92
N LEU A 30 2.49 0.83 -19.09
CA LEU A 30 1.14 0.52 -19.56
C LEU A 30 0.08 0.90 -18.54
N ALA A 31 0.28 0.54 -17.28
CA ALA A 31 -0.60 0.89 -16.17
C ALA A 31 -0.69 2.40 -16.00
N ARG A 32 0.44 3.09 -16.03
CA ARG A 32 0.49 4.56 -15.96
C ARG A 32 -0.31 5.20 -17.10
N ARG A 33 -0.18 4.69 -18.32
CA ARG A 33 -0.94 5.16 -19.49
C ARG A 33 -2.43 4.82 -19.41
N LEU A 34 -2.77 3.60 -18.95
CA LEU A 34 -4.17 3.17 -18.81
C LEU A 34 -4.87 3.93 -17.68
N ILE A 35 -4.23 4.02 -16.53
CA ILE A 35 -4.77 4.74 -15.37
C ILE A 35 -4.94 6.21 -15.71
N LEU A 36 -3.95 6.86 -16.34
CA LEU A 36 -4.08 8.25 -16.77
C LEU A 36 -5.22 8.43 -17.77
N ARG A 37 -5.41 7.52 -18.74
CA ARG A 37 -6.55 7.60 -19.70
C ARG A 37 -7.90 7.39 -19.03
N VAL A 38 -8.01 6.41 -18.13
CA VAL A 38 -9.27 6.17 -17.38
C VAL A 38 -9.61 7.38 -16.53
N ILE A 39 -8.62 7.97 -15.90
CA ILE A 39 -8.77 9.15 -15.06
C ILE A 39 -9.13 10.36 -15.89
N GLU A 40 -8.44 10.63 -16.99
CA GLU A 40 -8.83 11.71 -17.91
C GLU A 40 -10.27 11.53 -18.40
N ARG A 41 -10.68 10.29 -18.70
CA ARG A 41 -12.05 10.00 -19.14
C ARG A 41 -13.10 10.17 -18.03
N VAL A 42 -12.77 9.82 -16.79
CA VAL A 42 -13.65 10.00 -15.63
C VAL A 42 -13.66 11.47 -15.17
N LEU A 43 -12.52 12.13 -15.20
CA LEU A 43 -12.38 13.52 -14.78
C LEU A 43 -12.96 14.52 -15.81
N THR A 44 -12.86 14.25 -17.12
CA THR A 44 -13.47 15.10 -18.14
C THR A 44 -14.98 15.06 -18.12
N ASN A 45 -15.56 13.98 -17.61
CA ASN A 45 -17.02 13.81 -17.53
C ASN A 45 -17.65 14.30 -16.22
N THR A 46 -16.84 14.73 -15.24
CA THR A 46 -17.32 15.18 -13.93
C THR A 46 -16.81 16.58 -13.66
N GLN A 47 -17.67 17.44 -13.10
CA GLN A 47 -17.27 18.83 -12.68
C GLN A 47 -16.12 18.83 -11.65
N PHE A 48 -15.81 17.70 -11.03
CA PHE A 48 -14.70 17.47 -10.12
C PHE A 48 -13.33 17.36 -10.79
N GLY A 49 -13.27 17.15 -12.10
CA GLY A 49 -12.03 16.88 -12.84
C GLY A 49 -11.13 18.10 -13.08
N ARG A 50 -11.62 19.32 -12.85
CA ARG A 50 -10.84 20.56 -12.94
C ARG A 50 -10.06 20.91 -11.67
N ASP A 51 -10.19 20.13 -10.62
CA ASP A 51 -9.54 20.43 -9.35
C ASP A 51 -8.06 20.02 -9.35
N GLU A 52 -7.22 21.04 -9.42
CA GLU A 52 -5.76 20.96 -9.32
C GLU A 52 -5.28 20.24 -8.04
N GLU A 53 -6.13 20.13 -7.05
CA GLU A 53 -5.88 19.48 -5.76
C GLU A 53 -5.85 17.96 -5.83
N LEU A 54 -6.65 17.32 -6.71
CA LEU A 54 -6.55 15.88 -6.96
C LEU A 54 -5.19 15.49 -7.55
N ARG A 55 -4.61 16.37 -8.38
CA ARG A 55 -3.26 16.20 -8.92
C ARG A 55 -2.19 16.43 -7.86
N ARG A 56 -2.42 17.34 -6.91
CA ARG A 56 -1.49 17.70 -5.84
C ARG A 56 -1.28 16.56 -4.85
N HIS A 57 -2.32 15.79 -4.51
CA HIS A 57 -2.25 14.70 -3.56
C HIS A 57 -1.72 13.37 -4.14
N ARG A 58 -1.42 13.31 -5.43
CA ARG A 58 -0.77 12.16 -6.10
C ARG A 58 -1.39 10.79 -5.77
N VAL A 59 -2.69 10.72 -5.44
CA VAL A 59 -3.37 9.46 -5.08
C VAL A 59 -3.25 8.45 -6.22
N ILE A 60 -3.47 8.92 -7.42
CA ILE A 60 -3.57 8.13 -8.64
C ILE A 60 -2.20 7.63 -9.12
N PRO A 61 -1.15 8.46 -9.21
CA PRO A 61 0.19 7.97 -9.53
C PRO A 61 0.72 6.95 -8.53
N ARG A 62 0.28 7.03 -7.26
CA ARG A 62 0.66 6.04 -6.23
C ARG A 62 0.00 4.70 -6.48
N LEU A 63 -1.30 4.66 -6.76
CA LEU A 63 -2.00 3.41 -7.10
C LEU A 63 -1.41 2.72 -8.34
N ALA A 64 -0.90 3.50 -9.31
CA ALA A 64 -0.23 2.94 -10.47
C ALA A 64 1.03 2.14 -10.12
N ASN A 65 1.69 2.44 -8.99
CA ASN A 65 2.87 1.70 -8.53
C ASN A 65 2.53 0.30 -7.97
N ILE A 66 1.25 -0.01 -7.74
CA ILE A 66 0.82 -1.36 -7.34
C ILE A 66 0.99 -2.35 -8.50
N VAL A 67 0.81 -1.88 -9.73
CA VAL A 67 0.84 -2.78 -10.91
C VAL A 67 2.20 -3.47 -11.08
N PRO A 68 3.36 -2.78 -11.06
CA PRO A 68 4.64 -3.47 -11.13
C PRO A 68 4.87 -4.40 -9.93
N ALA A 69 4.38 -4.05 -8.75
CA ALA A 69 4.47 -4.91 -7.57
C ALA A 69 3.68 -6.22 -7.76
N LEU A 70 2.49 -6.15 -8.36
CA LEU A 70 1.70 -7.34 -8.73
C LEU A 70 2.41 -8.19 -9.78
N PHE A 71 3.07 -7.57 -10.77
CA PHE A 71 3.86 -8.31 -11.76
C PHE A 71 5.01 -9.07 -11.09
N VAL A 72 5.67 -8.48 -10.11
CA VAL A 72 6.73 -9.17 -9.36
C VAL A 72 6.14 -10.34 -8.56
N LEU A 73 5.00 -10.16 -7.87
CA LEU A 73 4.34 -11.24 -7.14
C LEU A 73 3.93 -12.41 -8.03
N MET A 74 3.34 -12.11 -9.19
CA MET A 74 2.90 -13.15 -10.12
C MET A 74 4.08 -13.79 -10.86
N GLY A 75 5.15 -13.05 -11.09
CA GLY A 75 6.29 -13.51 -11.86
C GLY A 75 7.31 -14.31 -11.06
N ILE A 76 7.42 -14.08 -9.74
CA ILE A 76 8.45 -14.73 -8.93
C ILE A 76 8.27 -16.25 -8.85
N GLU A 77 7.02 -16.74 -8.95
CA GLU A 77 6.71 -18.17 -8.96
C GLU A 77 7.19 -18.89 -10.25
N PHE A 78 7.41 -18.13 -11.33
CA PHE A 78 7.90 -18.68 -12.60
C PHE A 78 9.42 -18.70 -12.71
N VAL A 79 10.13 -18.14 -11.74
CA VAL A 79 11.60 -18.16 -11.73
C VAL A 79 12.06 -19.47 -11.12
N ALA A 80 12.44 -20.42 -11.97
CA ALA A 80 13.04 -21.67 -11.54
C ALA A 80 14.37 -21.42 -10.80
N GLU A 81 14.69 -22.25 -9.80
CA GLU A 81 15.99 -22.28 -9.09
C GLU A 81 16.25 -21.14 -8.07
N ILE A 82 15.25 -20.36 -7.67
CA ILE A 82 15.43 -19.42 -6.55
C ILE A 82 15.15 -20.19 -5.23
N PRO A 83 16.01 -20.05 -4.21
CA PRO A 83 15.74 -20.63 -2.89
C PRO A 83 14.41 -20.09 -2.32
N ASP A 84 13.62 -20.97 -1.72
CA ASP A 84 12.31 -20.63 -1.14
C ASP A 84 12.38 -19.50 -0.11
N GLU A 85 13.48 -19.43 0.64
CA GLU A 85 13.73 -18.36 1.62
C GLU A 85 13.81 -16.98 0.94
N PHE A 86 14.48 -16.89 -0.21
CA PHE A 86 14.61 -15.65 -0.95
C PHE A 86 13.26 -15.24 -1.57
N THR A 87 12.54 -16.20 -2.13
CA THR A 87 11.20 -15.98 -2.68
C THR A 87 10.26 -15.43 -1.62
N THR A 88 10.25 -16.01 -0.42
CA THR A 88 9.44 -15.55 0.72
C THR A 88 9.77 -14.11 1.10
N VAL A 89 11.06 -13.77 1.21
CA VAL A 89 11.48 -12.40 1.55
C VAL A 89 11.00 -11.40 0.50
N VAL A 90 11.17 -11.72 -0.79
CA VAL A 90 10.72 -10.83 -1.88
C VAL A 90 9.20 -10.65 -1.85
N VAL A 91 8.44 -11.73 -1.70
CA VAL A 91 6.98 -11.69 -1.60
C VAL A 91 6.54 -10.82 -0.43
N ASN A 92 7.12 -11.00 0.75
CA ASN A 92 6.80 -10.25 1.96
C ASN A 92 7.10 -8.75 1.80
N VAL A 93 8.25 -8.40 1.21
CA VAL A 93 8.61 -7.01 0.93
C VAL A 93 7.66 -6.37 -0.08
N VAL A 94 7.31 -7.10 -1.14
CA VAL A 94 6.38 -6.59 -2.16
C VAL A 94 4.97 -6.42 -1.59
N GLN A 95 4.51 -7.34 -0.76
CA GLN A 95 3.22 -7.20 -0.05
C GLN A 95 3.23 -5.98 0.87
N ALA A 96 4.28 -5.80 1.67
CA ALA A 96 4.44 -4.62 2.53
C ALA A 96 4.42 -3.31 1.72
N PHE A 97 5.08 -3.28 0.56
CA PHE A 97 5.06 -2.14 -0.35
C PHE A 97 3.65 -1.86 -0.90
N ILE A 98 2.88 -2.89 -1.28
CA ILE A 98 1.50 -2.74 -1.74
C ILE A 98 0.62 -2.15 -0.63
N ILE A 99 0.70 -2.69 0.59
CA ILE A 99 -0.05 -2.20 1.75
C ILE A 99 0.28 -0.73 2.04
N LEU A 100 1.56 -0.37 2.05
CA LEU A 100 2.00 1.01 2.24
C LEU A 100 1.45 1.94 1.15
N THR A 101 1.50 1.50 -0.10
CA THR A 101 1.01 2.26 -1.25
C THR A 101 -0.50 2.50 -1.17
N ILE A 102 -1.27 1.49 -0.76
CA ILE A 102 -2.72 1.60 -0.53
C ILE A 102 -3.00 2.58 0.62
N ALA A 103 -2.30 2.45 1.75
CA ALA A 103 -2.49 3.33 2.91
C ALA A 103 -2.19 4.80 2.58
N MET A 104 -1.09 5.05 1.85
CA MET A 104 -0.75 6.40 1.40
C MET A 104 -1.77 6.96 0.39
N SER A 105 -2.33 6.12 -0.46
CA SER A 105 -3.37 6.51 -1.42
C SER A 105 -4.68 6.83 -0.72
N LEU A 106 -5.08 6.01 0.25
CA LEU A 106 -6.27 6.22 1.07
C LEU A 106 -6.15 7.49 1.92
N SER A 107 -4.99 7.71 2.55
CA SER A 107 -4.69 8.95 3.28
C SER A 107 -4.77 10.19 2.37
N GLY A 108 -4.27 10.08 1.13
CA GLY A 108 -4.39 11.12 0.11
C GLY A 108 -5.86 11.38 -0.29
N ALA A 109 -6.65 10.33 -0.46
CA ALA A 109 -8.08 10.45 -0.77
C ALA A 109 -8.86 11.14 0.37
N ILE A 110 -8.53 10.83 1.63
CA ILE A 110 -9.10 11.53 2.80
C ILE A 110 -8.76 13.03 2.77
N ALA A 111 -7.52 13.39 2.40
CA ALA A 111 -7.10 14.78 2.29
C ALA A 111 -7.85 15.53 1.17
N VAL A 112 -8.09 14.88 0.03
CA VAL A 112 -8.92 15.44 -1.06
C VAL A 112 -10.35 15.65 -0.58
N GLY A 113 -10.92 14.68 0.16
CA GLY A 113 -12.25 14.81 0.75
C GLY A 113 -12.39 16.02 1.67
N ASP A 114 -11.36 16.31 2.48
CA ASP A 114 -11.31 17.51 3.34
C ASP A 114 -11.39 18.80 2.51
N THR A 115 -10.58 18.90 1.46
CA THR A 115 -10.53 20.07 0.61
C THR A 115 -11.85 20.33 -0.15
N VAL A 116 -12.42 19.25 -0.71
CA VAL A 116 -13.70 19.33 -1.42
C VAL A 116 -14.83 19.76 -0.47
N TYR A 117 -14.86 19.19 0.75
CA TYR A 117 -15.85 19.55 1.75
C TYR A 117 -15.78 21.03 2.15
N HIS A 118 -14.58 21.56 2.38
CA HIS A 118 -14.37 22.98 2.71
C HIS A 118 -14.79 23.92 1.57
N ARG A 119 -14.61 23.49 0.31
CA ARG A 119 -15.01 24.28 -0.86
C ARG A 119 -16.53 24.38 -1.03
N VAL A 120 -17.25 23.25 -0.83
CA VAL A 120 -18.70 23.17 -1.06
C VAL A 120 -19.48 23.86 0.07
N ARG A 121 -18.97 23.81 1.31
CA ARG A 121 -19.64 24.36 2.50
C ARG A 121 -18.95 25.57 3.11
N ARG A 122 -18.70 26.59 2.30
CA ARG A 122 -18.00 27.83 2.68
C ARG A 122 -18.58 28.56 3.93
N ASN A 123 -19.77 28.20 4.40
CA ASN A 123 -20.50 28.96 5.42
C ASN A 123 -20.92 28.17 6.68
N ARG A 124 -20.46 26.94 6.90
CA ARG A 124 -20.76 26.21 8.16
C ARG A 124 -19.48 25.71 8.83
N LEU A 125 -19.14 26.38 9.93
CA LEU A 125 -18.03 26.10 10.83
C LEU A 125 -18.24 24.80 11.64
N ARG A 126 -18.29 23.63 11.00
CA ARG A 126 -18.16 22.38 11.76
C ARG A 126 -16.74 21.85 11.57
N PRO A 127 -16.00 21.63 12.65
CA PRO A 127 -14.60 21.17 12.60
C PRO A 127 -14.58 19.68 12.23
N ILE A 128 -14.70 19.37 10.92
CA ILE A 128 -14.56 17.98 10.41
C ILE A 128 -13.09 17.54 10.39
N LYS A 129 -12.19 18.50 10.42
CA LYS A 129 -10.75 18.28 10.36
C LYS A 129 -10.26 17.26 11.41
N GLY A 130 -10.81 17.31 12.63
CA GLY A 130 -10.49 16.35 13.70
C GLY A 130 -10.87 14.91 13.34
N TYR A 131 -12.07 14.70 12.79
CA TYR A 131 -12.52 13.36 12.38
C TYR A 131 -11.68 12.77 11.25
N LEU A 132 -11.34 13.60 10.26
CA LEU A 132 -10.47 13.16 9.14
C LEU A 132 -9.05 12.86 9.61
N GLN A 133 -8.56 13.59 10.61
CA GLN A 133 -7.26 13.31 11.22
C GLN A 133 -7.27 11.97 11.96
N ILE A 134 -8.30 11.69 12.76
CA ILE A 134 -8.47 10.40 13.45
C ILE A 134 -8.55 9.26 12.43
N LEU A 135 -9.34 9.43 11.37
CA LEU A 135 -9.46 8.43 10.31
C LEU A 135 -8.12 8.15 9.63
N ARG A 136 -7.31 9.19 9.38
CA ARG A 136 -5.97 9.04 8.81
C ARG A 136 -5.03 8.30 9.75
N ILE A 137 -5.08 8.59 11.04
CA ILE A 137 -4.30 7.87 12.06
C ILE A 137 -4.71 6.40 12.08
N ALA A 138 -6.01 6.10 12.07
CA ALA A 138 -6.52 4.73 12.03
C ALA A 138 -6.02 3.96 10.80
N VAL A 139 -6.04 4.59 9.61
CA VAL A 139 -5.51 4.01 8.37
C VAL A 139 -4.04 3.64 8.51
N TYR A 140 -3.21 4.55 9.03
CA TYR A 140 -1.79 4.28 9.21
C TYR A 140 -1.51 3.23 10.29
N LEU A 141 -2.29 3.21 11.36
CA LEU A 141 -2.18 2.20 12.42
C LEU A 141 -2.46 0.80 11.86
N VAL A 142 -3.58 0.63 11.15
CA VAL A 142 -3.92 -0.63 10.50
C VAL A 142 -2.85 -1.02 9.48
N ALA A 143 -2.42 -0.09 8.63
CA ALA A 143 -1.36 -0.35 7.66
C ALA A 143 -0.06 -0.81 8.32
N THR A 144 0.34 -0.21 9.44
CA THR A 144 1.53 -0.62 10.18
C THR A 144 1.43 -2.07 10.66
N VAL A 145 0.29 -2.45 11.25
CA VAL A 145 0.08 -3.84 11.69
C VAL A 145 0.15 -4.81 10.51
N LEU A 146 -0.50 -4.47 9.39
CA LEU A 146 -0.49 -5.30 8.18
C LEU A 146 0.91 -5.41 7.57
N ILE A 147 1.70 -4.32 7.55
CA ILE A 147 3.08 -4.32 7.05
C ILE A 147 3.96 -5.20 7.92
N VAL A 148 3.85 -5.06 9.24
CA VAL A 148 4.61 -5.91 10.19
C VAL A 148 4.20 -7.38 10.01
N ALA A 149 2.91 -7.67 9.89
CA ALA A 149 2.41 -9.02 9.62
C ALA A 149 3.01 -9.60 8.34
N ALA A 150 3.00 -8.84 7.24
CA ALA A 150 3.57 -9.25 5.95
C ALA A 150 5.08 -9.49 6.04
N LEU A 151 5.84 -8.58 6.67
CA LEU A 151 7.29 -8.72 6.77
C LEU A 151 7.75 -9.92 7.60
N PHE A 152 6.98 -10.29 8.64
CA PHE A 152 7.29 -11.43 9.50
C PHE A 152 6.59 -12.73 9.06
N ASP A 153 5.90 -12.70 7.92
CA ASP A 153 5.11 -13.84 7.43
C ASP A 153 4.17 -14.41 8.52
N LYS A 154 3.47 -13.50 9.20
CA LYS A 154 2.52 -13.84 10.27
C LYS A 154 1.13 -13.32 9.94
N SER A 155 0.13 -14.04 10.46
CA SER A 155 -1.25 -13.58 10.35
C SER A 155 -1.46 -12.25 11.11
N PRO A 156 -2.06 -11.23 10.49
CA PRO A 156 -2.40 -9.98 11.16
C PRO A 156 -3.25 -10.19 12.41
N VAL A 157 -4.11 -11.22 12.40
CA VAL A 157 -4.97 -11.58 13.53
C VAL A 157 -4.16 -11.99 14.75
N ILE A 158 -3.08 -12.74 14.55
CA ILE A 158 -2.17 -13.18 15.65
C ILE A 158 -1.51 -11.94 16.27
N LEU A 159 -1.04 -10.99 15.45
CA LEU A 159 -0.43 -9.76 15.95
C LEU A 159 -1.42 -8.90 16.73
N LEU A 160 -2.63 -8.73 16.19
CA LEU A 160 -3.68 -7.97 16.86
C LEU A 160 -4.12 -8.61 18.16
N SER A 161 -4.25 -9.95 18.20
CA SER A 161 -4.58 -10.68 19.41
C SER A 161 -3.50 -10.54 20.48
N GLY A 162 -2.22 -10.63 20.08
CA GLY A 162 -1.08 -10.42 20.98
C GLY A 162 -1.05 -9.00 21.55
N LEU A 163 -1.24 -7.98 20.69
CA LEU A 163 -1.32 -6.58 21.13
C LEU A 163 -2.53 -6.36 22.06
N GLY A 164 -3.68 -6.96 21.75
CA GLY A 164 -4.86 -6.88 22.59
C GLY A 164 -4.67 -7.51 23.96
N ALA A 165 -4.03 -8.68 24.02
CA ALA A 165 -3.69 -9.34 25.27
C ALA A 165 -2.70 -8.50 26.11
N MET A 166 -1.66 -7.93 25.48
CA MET A 166 -0.73 -7.01 26.16
C MET A 166 -1.44 -5.76 26.70
N ALA A 167 -2.32 -5.17 25.90
CA ALA A 167 -3.11 -4.02 26.33
C ALA A 167 -4.01 -4.36 27.54
N ALA A 168 -4.65 -5.52 27.54
CA ALA A 168 -5.48 -5.96 28.66
C ALA A 168 -4.66 -6.15 29.94
N VAL A 169 -3.46 -6.75 29.85
CA VAL A 169 -2.54 -6.88 30.99
C VAL A 169 -2.07 -5.53 31.51
N LEU A 170 -1.72 -4.61 30.60
CA LEU A 170 -1.32 -3.25 31.00
C LEU A 170 -2.46 -2.51 31.71
N ILE A 171 -3.68 -2.59 31.19
CA ILE A 171 -4.84 -1.98 31.84
C ILE A 171 -5.03 -2.57 33.22
N LEU A 172 -4.94 -3.90 33.38
CA LEU A 172 -5.08 -4.57 34.67
C LEU A 172 -4.00 -4.10 35.68
N VAL A 173 -2.73 -4.01 35.23
CA VAL A 173 -1.61 -3.59 36.11
C VAL A 173 -1.76 -2.12 36.53
N PHE A 174 -2.23 -1.25 35.62
CA PHE A 174 -2.36 0.17 35.89
C PHE A 174 -3.73 0.58 36.43
N GLN A 175 -4.68 -0.35 36.55
CA GLN A 175 -6.04 -0.07 36.99
C GLN A 175 -6.09 0.66 38.34
N ASP A 176 -5.36 0.18 39.35
CA ASP A 176 -5.35 0.74 40.69
C ASP A 176 -4.71 2.14 40.70
N THR A 177 -3.67 2.34 39.89
CA THR A 177 -3.02 3.64 39.75
C THR A 177 -3.96 4.67 39.10
N LEU A 178 -4.70 4.26 38.05
CA LEU A 178 -5.66 5.13 37.38
C LEU A 178 -6.82 5.49 38.31
N LEU A 179 -7.32 4.53 39.06
CA LEU A 179 -8.42 4.78 40.05
C LEU A 179 -7.94 5.74 41.15
N SER A 180 -6.72 5.58 41.66
CA SER A 180 -6.15 6.48 42.66
C SER A 180 -5.92 7.90 42.14
N PHE A 181 -5.68 8.07 40.83
CA PHE A 181 -5.48 9.39 40.23
C PHE A 181 -6.80 10.15 40.00
N VAL A 182 -7.91 9.42 39.80
CA VAL A 182 -9.24 10.00 39.54
C VAL A 182 -10.06 10.25 40.83
N ALA A 183 -9.68 9.57 41.93
CA ALA A 183 -10.32 9.74 43.25
C ALA A 183 -9.78 10.94 43.99
#